data_a45c01def3defb8561083907453b17c7
#
_entry.id   a45c01def3defb8561083907453b17c7
#
_cell.length_a   1.000
_cell.length_b   1.000
_cell.length_c   1.000
_cell.angle_alpha   90.00
_cell.angle_beta   90.00
_cell.angle_gamma   90.00
#
_symmetry.space_group_name_H-M   'P 1'
#
loop_
_entity.id
_entity.type
_entity.pdbx_description
1 polymer ?
#
loop_
_entity_poly.entity_id
_entity_poly.type
_entity_poly.pdbx_seq_one_letter_code
_entity_poly.pdbx_strand_id
1 'polypeptide(L)'
;MNTQKVTFRNADMAWDIAALILLPEGFDESKRYPTMISVHPFGSCKEQTSSAVYGKALAELGYVVIAFDASFQGESGGLPRYVEDPSQRVEDISRVIDYAVTLPYVDETRIGGLGICGGGAYVISAALTEKRLKAVVGITPVNVGRLFREGFSLYNPNGTLEAMAAQRTAEARGGELQVNELLPPSLEFAKENGSTERDVFEATDYYKTPRGQTEGGATRMLFSHAQKTLSWDAFAFTETLLTQPVMTVIGQKVGAFGAYRDGQEVYGRAVASKDRQLVDLENWSHYELYDHPQAVGMAMEKVSPFLDKHLK
;
A
#
# COMPACT_ATOMS: atom_id res chain seq x y z
N MET A 1 12.70 -20.47 0.18
CA MET A 1 11.35 -19.90 0.02
C MET A 1 10.93 -20.07 -1.43
N ASN A 2 9.73 -20.59 -1.68
CA ASN A 2 9.17 -20.77 -3.03
C ASN A 2 8.18 -19.62 -3.31
N THR A 3 8.32 -18.98 -4.48
CA THR A 3 7.43 -17.90 -4.92
C THR A 3 6.72 -18.33 -6.20
N GLN A 4 5.41 -18.23 -6.22
CA GLN A 4 4.58 -18.56 -7.37
C GLN A 4 3.99 -17.27 -7.95
N LYS A 5 4.14 -17.07 -9.25
CA LYS A 5 3.46 -15.99 -9.97
C LYS A 5 2.10 -16.50 -10.44
N VAL A 6 1.06 -15.76 -10.10
CA VAL A 6 -0.32 -16.12 -10.43
C VAL A 6 -1.06 -14.92 -11.02
N THR A 7 -2.08 -15.24 -11.81
CA THR A 7 -3.04 -14.25 -12.30
C THR A 7 -4.43 -14.85 -12.10
N PHE A 8 -5.35 -14.07 -11.58
CA PHE A 8 -6.70 -14.53 -11.29
C PHE A 8 -7.76 -13.49 -11.63
N ARG A 9 -8.97 -13.98 -11.83
CA ARG A 9 -10.16 -13.16 -12.09
C ARG A 9 -11.33 -13.74 -11.30
N ASN A 10 -11.95 -12.93 -10.45
CA ASN A 10 -13.21 -13.27 -9.82
C ASN A 10 -14.37 -13.04 -10.81
N ALA A 11 -15.53 -13.64 -10.55
CA ALA A 11 -16.64 -13.63 -11.51
C ALA A 11 -17.18 -12.22 -11.84
N ASP A 12 -17.04 -11.27 -10.94
CA ASP A 12 -17.49 -9.87 -11.08
C ASP A 12 -16.40 -8.89 -11.53
N MET A 13 -15.17 -9.39 -11.81
CA MET A 13 -14.07 -8.56 -12.28
C MET A 13 -14.06 -8.43 -13.80
N ALA A 14 -13.75 -7.22 -14.27
CA ALA A 14 -13.60 -6.94 -15.70
C ALA A 14 -12.17 -7.23 -16.23
N TRP A 15 -11.17 -7.37 -15.34
CA TRP A 15 -9.77 -7.62 -15.65
C TRP A 15 -9.12 -8.53 -14.62
N ASP A 16 -7.93 -9.02 -14.93
CA ASP A 16 -7.17 -9.91 -14.06
C ASP A 16 -6.31 -9.11 -13.07
N ILE A 17 -6.11 -9.69 -11.88
CA ILE A 17 -5.12 -9.26 -10.89
C ILE A 17 -3.91 -10.18 -10.98
N ALA A 18 -2.71 -9.58 -11.06
CA ALA A 18 -1.44 -10.28 -11.01
C ALA A 18 -0.88 -10.27 -9.59
N ALA A 19 -0.43 -11.43 -9.10
CA ALA A 19 0.08 -11.57 -7.74
C ALA A 19 1.27 -12.52 -7.66
N LEU A 20 2.01 -12.39 -6.55
CA LEU A 20 3.04 -13.31 -6.10
C LEU A 20 2.56 -13.99 -4.82
N ILE A 21 2.56 -15.33 -4.81
CA ILE A 21 2.33 -16.10 -3.60
C ILE A 21 3.69 -16.56 -3.07
N LEU A 22 4.05 -16.09 -1.88
CA LEU A 22 5.25 -16.48 -1.19
C LEU A 22 4.88 -17.56 -0.18
N LEU A 23 5.47 -18.74 -0.32
CA LEU A 23 5.21 -19.90 0.52
C LEU A 23 6.28 -20.01 1.61
N PRO A 24 5.91 -20.35 2.85
CA PRO A 24 6.86 -20.53 3.94
C PRO A 24 7.82 -21.69 3.68
N GLU A 25 8.92 -21.71 4.43
CA GLU A 25 9.85 -22.85 4.39
C GLU A 25 9.15 -24.13 4.88
N GLY A 26 9.42 -25.25 4.20
CA GLY A 26 8.77 -26.52 4.52
C GLY A 26 7.25 -26.53 4.21
N PHE A 27 6.80 -25.72 3.27
CA PHE A 27 5.40 -25.69 2.86
C PHE A 27 4.88 -27.07 2.44
N ASP A 28 3.69 -27.40 2.93
CA ASP A 28 2.99 -28.66 2.71
C ASP A 28 1.53 -28.35 2.31
N GLU A 29 1.14 -28.66 1.09
CA GLU A 29 -0.20 -28.37 0.54
C GLU A 29 -1.33 -29.04 1.34
N SER A 30 -1.05 -30.09 2.12
CA SER A 30 -2.04 -30.76 2.95
C SER A 30 -2.39 -30.01 4.24
N LYS A 31 -1.62 -28.98 4.58
CA LYS A 31 -1.80 -28.14 5.77
C LYS A 31 -2.49 -26.82 5.43
N ARG A 32 -3.11 -26.21 6.46
CA ARG A 32 -3.69 -24.88 6.35
C ARG A 32 -2.83 -23.86 7.08
N TYR A 33 -2.57 -22.74 6.42
CA TYR A 33 -1.67 -21.70 6.88
C TYR A 33 -2.41 -20.38 7.16
N PRO A 34 -2.01 -19.63 8.20
CA PRO A 34 -2.39 -18.23 8.31
C PRO A 34 -1.83 -17.48 7.10
N THR A 35 -2.62 -16.55 6.57
CA THR A 35 -2.30 -15.90 5.29
C THR A 35 -2.28 -14.39 5.44
N MET A 36 -1.28 -13.74 4.82
CA MET A 36 -1.14 -12.28 4.83
C MET A 36 -1.34 -11.72 3.42
N ILE A 37 -2.22 -10.74 3.31
CA ILE A 37 -2.35 -9.92 2.10
C ILE A 37 -1.39 -8.75 2.23
N SER A 38 -0.41 -8.66 1.31
CA SER A 38 0.62 -7.63 1.33
C SER A 38 0.35 -6.57 0.26
N VAL A 39 0.14 -5.32 0.71
CA VAL A 39 -0.37 -4.21 -0.11
C VAL A 39 0.74 -3.21 -0.39
N HIS A 40 1.07 -3.03 -1.66
CA HIS A 40 2.15 -2.16 -2.10
C HIS A 40 1.83 -0.66 -1.95
N PRO A 41 2.87 0.21 -1.83
CA PRO A 41 2.73 1.67 -1.80
C PRO A 41 2.02 2.24 -3.02
N PHE A 42 1.62 3.51 -2.92
CA PHE A 42 1.19 4.31 -4.05
C PHE A 42 2.28 4.42 -5.12
N GLY A 43 1.93 4.20 -6.40
CA GLY A 43 2.88 4.23 -7.53
C GLY A 43 3.92 3.11 -7.56
N SER A 44 3.77 2.08 -6.71
CA SER A 44 4.63 0.91 -6.57
C SER A 44 4.05 -0.33 -7.27
N CYS A 45 4.66 -1.49 -7.05
CA CYS A 45 4.21 -2.78 -7.56
C CYS A 45 4.52 -3.93 -6.57
N LYS A 46 3.98 -5.11 -6.86
CA LYS A 46 4.13 -6.29 -6.03
C LYS A 46 5.57 -6.78 -5.83
N GLU A 47 6.47 -6.54 -6.79
CA GLU A 47 7.87 -6.97 -6.73
C GLU A 47 8.73 -6.18 -5.74
N GLN A 48 8.27 -4.98 -5.35
CA GLN A 48 9.03 -4.08 -4.47
C GLN A 48 8.85 -4.45 -2.98
N THR A 49 8.84 -3.46 -2.10
CA THR A 49 8.85 -3.68 -0.63
C THR A 49 7.78 -4.64 -0.12
N SER A 50 6.61 -4.70 -0.77
CA SER A 50 5.49 -5.55 -0.34
C SER A 50 5.79 -7.05 -0.44
N SER A 51 6.54 -7.50 -1.45
CA SER A 51 6.97 -8.91 -1.52
C SER A 51 8.42 -9.10 -1.12
N ALA A 52 9.34 -8.30 -1.71
CA ALA A 52 10.77 -8.52 -1.56
C ALA A 52 11.28 -8.30 -0.13
N VAL A 53 10.58 -7.49 0.67
CA VAL A 53 10.98 -7.16 2.05
C VAL A 53 9.98 -7.74 3.04
N TYR A 54 8.81 -7.12 3.19
CA TYR A 54 7.83 -7.55 4.20
C TYR A 54 7.18 -8.89 3.87
N GLY A 55 6.88 -9.15 2.59
CA GLY A 55 6.35 -10.44 2.16
C GLY A 55 7.31 -11.59 2.47
N LYS A 56 8.59 -11.39 2.19
CA LYS A 56 9.63 -12.36 2.55
C LYS A 56 9.73 -12.59 4.05
N ALA A 57 9.81 -11.51 4.84
CA ALA A 57 9.90 -11.61 6.30
C ALA A 57 8.67 -12.34 6.91
N LEU A 58 7.47 -12.09 6.40
CA LEU A 58 6.25 -12.78 6.83
C LEU A 58 6.25 -14.27 6.44
N ALA A 59 6.73 -14.61 5.24
CA ALA A 59 6.84 -16.01 4.81
C ALA A 59 7.87 -16.78 5.66
N GLU A 60 8.98 -16.16 6.06
CA GLU A 60 9.96 -16.72 7.00
C GLU A 60 9.35 -16.98 8.40
N LEU A 61 8.32 -16.22 8.78
CA LEU A 61 7.55 -16.45 10.01
C LEU A 61 6.47 -17.55 9.88
N GLY A 62 6.34 -18.17 8.71
CA GLY A 62 5.40 -19.29 8.49
C GLY A 62 4.05 -18.88 7.93
N TYR A 63 3.88 -17.66 7.44
CA TYR A 63 2.67 -17.23 6.74
C TYR A 63 2.74 -17.58 5.24
N VAL A 64 1.61 -17.92 4.64
CA VAL A 64 1.44 -17.74 3.20
C VAL A 64 1.22 -16.25 2.95
N VAL A 65 1.93 -15.66 1.98
CA VAL A 65 1.81 -14.24 1.68
C VAL A 65 1.38 -14.05 0.24
N ILE A 66 0.39 -13.20 0.01
CA ILE A 66 -0.08 -12.82 -1.32
C ILE A 66 0.21 -11.32 -1.49
N ALA A 67 1.22 -11.00 -2.30
CA ALA A 67 1.53 -9.64 -2.74
C ALA A 67 1.02 -9.46 -4.17
N PHE A 68 0.26 -8.41 -4.44
CA PHE A 68 -0.43 -8.23 -5.71
C PHE A 68 -0.20 -6.83 -6.28
N ASP A 69 -0.30 -6.70 -7.61
CA ASP A 69 -0.42 -5.40 -8.23
C ASP A 69 -1.88 -4.93 -8.16
N ALA A 70 -2.08 -3.70 -7.75
CA ALA A 70 -3.41 -3.09 -7.79
C ALA A 70 -3.92 -2.97 -9.25
N SER A 71 -5.23 -2.92 -9.41
CA SER A 71 -5.88 -2.60 -10.68
C SER A 71 -5.26 -1.36 -11.32
N PHE A 72 -5.06 -1.38 -12.63
CA PHE A 72 -4.43 -0.33 -13.46
C PHE A 72 -2.90 -0.17 -13.27
N GLN A 73 -2.27 -0.94 -12.38
CA GLN A 73 -0.85 -0.86 -12.03
C GLN A 73 -0.12 -2.16 -12.41
N GLY A 74 1.22 -2.09 -12.53
CA GLY A 74 2.08 -3.25 -12.74
C GLY A 74 1.57 -4.17 -13.86
N GLU A 75 1.45 -5.47 -13.55
CA GLU A 75 0.96 -6.50 -14.48
C GLU A 75 -0.56 -6.76 -14.33
N SER A 76 -1.23 -6.16 -13.35
CA SER A 76 -2.69 -6.23 -13.25
C SER A 76 -3.35 -5.47 -14.38
N GLY A 77 -4.53 -5.93 -14.76
CA GLY A 77 -5.31 -5.34 -15.84
C GLY A 77 -5.97 -4.01 -15.48
N GLY A 78 -6.87 -3.58 -16.35
CA GLY A 78 -7.60 -2.32 -16.25
C GLY A 78 -7.05 -1.22 -17.15
N LEU A 79 -7.97 -0.49 -17.77
CA LEU A 79 -7.68 0.65 -18.66
C LEU A 79 -8.56 1.84 -18.26
N PRO A 80 -8.04 3.08 -18.42
CA PRO A 80 -6.66 3.41 -18.80
C PRO A 80 -5.66 3.04 -17.71
N ARG A 81 -4.36 2.96 -18.06
CA ARG A 81 -3.30 2.65 -17.07
C ARG A 81 -3.03 3.81 -16.13
N TYR A 82 -2.40 3.50 -14.99
CA TYR A 82 -1.95 4.45 -13.96
C TYR A 82 -3.09 5.22 -13.27
N VAL A 83 -4.29 4.66 -13.28
CA VAL A 83 -5.39 5.18 -12.45
C VAL A 83 -5.12 4.84 -10.99
N GLU A 84 -5.11 5.84 -10.13
CA GLU A 84 -5.13 5.64 -8.68
C GLU A 84 -6.55 5.92 -8.19
N ASP A 85 -7.32 4.87 -8.02
CA ASP A 85 -8.69 4.92 -7.49
C ASP A 85 -8.71 4.28 -6.10
N PRO A 86 -8.83 5.07 -5.03
CA PRO A 86 -8.81 4.53 -3.67
C PRO A 86 -9.89 3.47 -3.40
N SER A 87 -11.08 3.64 -3.97
CA SER A 87 -12.16 2.67 -3.82
C SER A 87 -11.80 1.34 -4.48
N GLN A 88 -11.19 1.40 -5.67
CA GLN A 88 -10.73 0.20 -6.36
C GLN A 88 -9.57 -0.46 -5.63
N ARG A 89 -8.65 0.32 -5.05
CA ARG A 89 -7.53 -0.21 -4.22
C ARG A 89 -8.03 -0.98 -3.00
N VAL A 90 -9.09 -0.50 -2.36
CA VAL A 90 -9.75 -1.18 -1.24
C VAL A 90 -10.47 -2.44 -1.72
N GLU A 91 -11.20 -2.35 -2.82
CA GLU A 91 -11.89 -3.48 -3.44
C GLU A 91 -10.93 -4.58 -3.90
N ASP A 92 -9.78 -4.22 -4.48
CA ASP A 92 -8.75 -5.19 -4.90
C ASP A 92 -8.30 -6.08 -3.73
N ILE A 93 -8.22 -5.54 -2.51
CA ILE A 93 -7.87 -6.32 -1.31
C ILE A 93 -8.93 -7.39 -1.04
N SER A 94 -10.22 -7.06 -1.12
CA SER A 94 -11.30 -8.02 -0.97
C SER A 94 -11.26 -9.09 -2.07
N ARG A 95 -10.97 -8.71 -3.31
CA ARG A 95 -10.84 -9.65 -4.45
C ARG A 95 -9.66 -10.60 -4.30
N VAL A 96 -8.54 -10.12 -3.74
CA VAL A 96 -7.40 -10.98 -3.40
C VAL A 96 -7.77 -11.96 -2.29
N ILE A 97 -8.55 -11.54 -1.30
CA ILE A 97 -9.06 -12.44 -0.25
C ILE A 97 -10.02 -13.47 -0.84
N ASP A 98 -10.91 -13.09 -1.76
CA ASP A 98 -11.79 -14.03 -2.47
C ASP A 98 -10.98 -15.13 -3.20
N TYR A 99 -9.90 -14.72 -3.87
CA TYR A 99 -8.99 -15.69 -4.47
C TYR A 99 -8.27 -16.54 -3.42
N ALA A 100 -7.75 -15.92 -2.36
CA ALA A 100 -7.02 -16.63 -1.31
C ALA A 100 -7.84 -17.78 -0.69
N VAL A 101 -9.13 -17.57 -0.42
CA VAL A 101 -9.98 -18.60 0.19
C VAL A 101 -10.32 -19.75 -0.76
N THR A 102 -10.03 -19.65 -2.05
CA THR A 102 -10.11 -20.77 -2.99
C THR A 102 -8.91 -21.71 -2.93
N LEU A 103 -7.81 -21.27 -2.31
CA LEU A 103 -6.59 -22.06 -2.19
C LEU A 103 -6.72 -23.05 -1.01
N PRO A 104 -6.53 -24.37 -1.23
CA PRO A 104 -6.82 -25.38 -0.22
C PRO A 104 -5.97 -25.27 1.05
N TYR A 105 -4.81 -24.64 0.93
CA TYR A 105 -3.85 -24.45 2.03
C TYR A 105 -4.04 -23.12 2.79
N VAL A 106 -5.00 -22.28 2.42
CA VAL A 106 -5.33 -21.04 3.15
C VAL A 106 -6.33 -21.35 4.27
N ASP A 107 -6.02 -20.87 5.48
CA ASP A 107 -6.98 -20.86 6.58
C ASP A 107 -7.78 -19.56 6.57
N GLU A 108 -9.01 -19.62 6.12
CA GLU A 108 -9.91 -18.46 5.99
C GLU A 108 -10.24 -17.77 7.31
N THR A 109 -9.99 -18.44 8.44
CA THR A 109 -10.21 -17.88 9.77
C THR A 109 -9.02 -17.09 10.28
N ARG A 110 -7.86 -17.14 9.59
CA ARG A 110 -6.57 -16.55 9.96
C ARG A 110 -5.95 -15.73 8.84
N ILE A 111 -6.73 -14.81 8.25
CA ILE A 111 -6.28 -13.90 7.22
C ILE A 111 -5.97 -12.53 7.84
N GLY A 112 -4.77 -12.01 7.60
CA GLY A 112 -4.35 -10.67 7.99
C GLY A 112 -3.94 -9.82 6.79
N GLY A 113 -3.75 -8.54 7.03
CA GLY A 113 -3.26 -7.61 6.03
C GLY A 113 -2.07 -6.80 6.54
N LEU A 114 -1.06 -6.60 5.68
CA LEU A 114 0.03 -5.67 5.91
C LEU A 114 0.19 -4.78 4.69
N GLY A 115 0.23 -3.47 4.90
CA GLY A 115 0.46 -2.53 3.82
C GLY A 115 1.53 -1.52 4.16
N ILE A 116 2.20 -1.00 3.14
CA ILE A 116 3.29 -0.03 3.28
C ILE A 116 2.86 1.28 2.62
N CYS A 117 3.11 2.43 3.25
CA CYS A 117 2.79 3.76 2.74
C CYS A 117 1.28 3.89 2.40
N GLY A 118 0.93 4.28 1.18
CA GLY A 118 -0.45 4.25 0.69
C GLY A 118 -1.12 2.89 0.88
N GLY A 119 -0.38 1.79 0.66
CA GLY A 119 -0.85 0.43 0.92
C GLY A 119 -1.25 0.19 2.38
N GLY A 120 -0.53 0.83 3.32
CA GLY A 120 -0.86 0.80 4.75
C GLY A 120 -2.21 1.45 5.04
N ALA A 121 -2.48 2.61 4.43
CA ALA A 121 -3.77 3.26 4.57
C ALA A 121 -4.90 2.48 3.86
N TYR A 122 -4.64 1.88 2.70
CA TYR A 122 -5.62 1.07 1.98
C TYR A 122 -6.00 -0.21 2.75
N VAL A 123 -5.05 -0.92 3.35
CA VAL A 123 -5.38 -2.13 4.12
C VAL A 123 -6.15 -1.81 5.39
N ILE A 124 -5.85 -0.69 6.05
CA ILE A 124 -6.62 -0.19 7.20
C ILE A 124 -8.04 0.20 6.76
N SER A 125 -8.17 0.93 5.64
CA SER A 125 -9.47 1.27 5.06
C SER A 125 -10.28 0.03 4.67
N ALA A 126 -9.65 -0.98 4.06
CA ALA A 126 -10.31 -2.24 3.74
C ALA A 126 -10.87 -2.94 4.99
N ALA A 127 -10.14 -2.93 6.10
CA ALA A 127 -10.58 -3.55 7.35
C ALA A 127 -11.85 -2.91 7.95
N LEU A 128 -12.21 -1.70 7.53
CA LEU A 128 -13.47 -1.08 7.96
C LEU A 128 -14.69 -1.92 7.54
N THR A 129 -14.64 -2.53 6.36
CA THR A 129 -15.74 -3.31 5.76
C THR A 129 -15.39 -4.78 5.55
N GLU A 130 -14.15 -5.13 5.25
CA GLU A 130 -13.69 -6.48 4.99
C GLU A 130 -13.40 -7.24 6.31
N LYS A 131 -14.41 -7.92 6.83
CA LYS A 131 -14.35 -8.58 8.14
C LYS A 131 -13.62 -9.94 8.14
N ARG A 132 -13.21 -10.44 6.97
CA ARG A 132 -12.31 -11.59 6.86
C ARG A 132 -10.88 -11.26 7.26
N LEU A 133 -10.46 -9.97 7.19
CA LEU A 133 -9.24 -9.49 7.82
C LEU A 133 -9.38 -9.57 9.35
N LYS A 134 -8.52 -10.35 10.00
CA LYS A 134 -8.54 -10.56 11.46
C LYS A 134 -7.58 -9.66 12.22
N ALA A 135 -6.52 -9.20 11.56
CA ALA A 135 -5.57 -8.21 12.05
C ALA A 135 -4.97 -7.43 10.88
N VAL A 136 -4.66 -6.15 11.07
CA VAL A 136 -4.04 -5.32 10.03
C VAL A 136 -2.85 -4.53 10.57
N VAL A 137 -1.83 -4.38 9.72
CA VAL A 137 -0.62 -3.63 10.01
C VAL A 137 -0.38 -2.58 8.92
N GLY A 138 -0.25 -1.33 9.31
CA GLY A 138 0.21 -0.24 8.45
C GLY A 138 1.66 0.13 8.77
N ILE A 139 2.56 -0.15 7.84
CA ILE A 139 3.96 0.32 7.91
C ILE A 139 4.02 1.70 7.27
N THR A 140 4.43 2.71 8.04
CA THR A 140 4.52 4.09 7.59
C THR A 140 3.29 4.52 6.75
N PRO A 141 2.03 4.30 7.26
CA PRO A 141 0.82 4.47 6.48
C PRO A 141 0.62 5.93 6.05
N VAL A 142 0.18 6.12 4.80
CA VAL A 142 -0.09 7.46 4.24
C VAL A 142 -1.53 7.52 3.75
N ASN A 143 -2.30 8.46 4.29
CA ASN A 143 -3.61 8.83 3.76
C ASN A 143 -3.43 9.56 2.43
N VAL A 144 -3.53 8.82 1.32
CA VAL A 144 -3.23 9.32 -0.02
C VAL A 144 -4.13 10.50 -0.38
N GLY A 145 -5.40 10.49 0.03
CA GLY A 145 -6.30 11.61 -0.22
C GLY A 145 -5.83 12.90 0.47
N ARG A 146 -5.41 12.81 1.73
CA ARG A 146 -4.81 13.93 2.45
C ARG A 146 -3.51 14.38 1.78
N LEU A 147 -2.62 13.45 1.43
CA LEU A 147 -1.38 13.78 0.72
C LEU A 147 -1.66 14.55 -0.57
N PHE A 148 -2.66 14.14 -1.35
CA PHE A 148 -3.04 14.85 -2.58
C PHE A 148 -3.57 16.26 -2.30
N ARG A 149 -4.43 16.43 -1.30
CA ARG A 149 -4.97 17.76 -0.95
C ARG A 149 -3.90 18.72 -0.43
N GLU A 150 -2.96 18.23 0.35
CA GLU A 150 -1.97 19.07 1.03
C GLU A 150 -0.65 19.18 0.28
N GLY A 151 -0.12 18.09 -0.27
CA GLY A 151 1.19 18.02 -0.93
C GLY A 151 1.12 18.25 -2.44
N PHE A 152 0.56 17.30 -3.17
CA PHE A 152 0.59 17.35 -4.65
C PHE A 152 -0.30 18.42 -5.28
N SER A 153 -1.30 18.92 -4.56
CA SER A 153 -2.10 20.07 -5.00
C SER A 153 -1.57 21.41 -4.52
N LEU A 154 -0.42 21.43 -3.84
CA LEU A 154 0.16 22.63 -3.23
C LEU A 154 -0.83 23.43 -2.38
N TYR A 155 -1.65 22.74 -1.61
CA TYR A 155 -2.73 23.30 -0.78
C TYR A 155 -3.81 24.08 -1.55
N ASN A 156 -3.90 23.85 -2.87
CA ASN A 156 -4.97 24.39 -3.72
C ASN A 156 -5.76 23.26 -4.39
N PRO A 157 -6.50 22.44 -3.64
CA PRO A 157 -7.21 21.30 -4.20
C PRO A 157 -8.28 21.70 -5.23
N ASN A 158 -8.93 22.85 -5.07
CA ASN A 158 -9.96 23.32 -6.03
C ASN A 158 -9.34 23.67 -7.38
N GLY A 159 -8.24 24.42 -7.41
CA GLY A 159 -7.53 24.72 -8.66
C GLY A 159 -7.01 23.47 -9.35
N THR A 160 -6.53 22.48 -8.57
CA THR A 160 -6.11 21.19 -9.12
C THR A 160 -7.32 20.44 -9.71
N LEU A 161 -8.48 20.42 -9.05
CA LEU A 161 -9.71 19.81 -9.57
C LEU A 161 -10.21 20.50 -10.85
N GLU A 162 -10.12 21.83 -10.94
CA GLU A 162 -10.45 22.59 -12.16
C GLU A 162 -9.53 22.19 -13.32
N ALA A 163 -8.22 22.07 -13.08
CA ALA A 163 -7.26 21.62 -14.08
C ALA A 163 -7.54 20.17 -14.52
N MET A 164 -7.87 19.26 -13.59
CA MET A 164 -8.27 17.89 -13.91
C MET A 164 -9.57 17.86 -14.75
N ALA A 165 -10.55 18.71 -14.44
CA ALA A 165 -11.78 18.80 -15.20
C ALA A 165 -11.55 19.32 -16.63
N ALA A 166 -10.67 20.29 -16.81
CA ALA A 166 -10.26 20.79 -18.12
C ALA A 166 -9.56 19.70 -18.94
N GLN A 167 -8.60 18.99 -18.34
CA GLN A 167 -7.89 17.87 -18.99
C GLN A 167 -8.87 16.76 -19.38
N ARG A 168 -9.76 16.35 -18.48
CA ARG A 168 -10.77 15.33 -18.76
C ARG A 168 -11.71 15.74 -19.91
N THR A 169 -12.02 17.01 -20.01
CA THR A 169 -12.81 17.54 -21.14
C THR A 169 -12.04 17.45 -22.45
N ALA A 170 -10.74 17.75 -22.46
CA ALA A 170 -9.87 17.59 -23.62
C ALA A 170 -9.78 16.13 -24.06
N GLU A 171 -9.57 15.21 -23.14
CA GLU A 171 -9.52 13.77 -23.38
C GLU A 171 -10.85 13.23 -23.97
N ALA A 172 -11.99 13.66 -23.43
CA ALA A 172 -13.31 13.28 -23.94
C ALA A 172 -13.57 13.76 -25.38
N ARG A 173 -12.86 14.79 -25.84
CA ARG A 173 -12.88 15.32 -27.21
C ARG A 173 -11.82 14.70 -28.11
N GLY A 174 -11.14 13.65 -27.68
CA GLY A 174 -10.11 12.94 -28.44
C GLY A 174 -8.69 13.45 -28.22
N GLY A 175 -8.46 14.30 -27.21
CA GLY A 175 -7.11 14.70 -26.77
C GLY A 175 -6.36 13.56 -26.09
N GLU A 176 -5.06 13.71 -25.97
CA GLU A 176 -4.17 12.72 -25.34
C GLU A 176 -4.39 12.62 -23.83
N LEU A 177 -4.22 11.40 -23.30
CA LEU A 177 -4.21 11.14 -21.86
C LEU A 177 -2.96 11.77 -21.21
N GLN A 178 -3.16 12.55 -20.17
CA GLN A 178 -2.04 13.13 -19.41
C GLN A 178 -1.62 12.20 -18.28
N VAL A 179 -0.46 11.58 -18.42
CA VAL A 179 0.17 10.77 -17.36
C VAL A 179 1.30 11.58 -16.72
N ASN A 180 1.19 11.83 -15.42
CA ASN A 180 2.18 12.58 -14.67
C ASN A 180 3.19 11.64 -14.01
N GLU A 181 4.48 12.00 -14.05
CA GLU A 181 5.49 11.47 -13.14
C GLU A 181 5.27 12.06 -11.75
N LEU A 182 5.34 11.23 -10.72
CA LEU A 182 5.10 11.66 -9.33
C LEU A 182 6.37 12.08 -8.61
N LEU A 183 7.52 11.68 -9.14
CA LEU A 183 8.82 11.93 -8.56
C LEU A 183 9.78 12.52 -9.59
N PRO A 184 10.81 13.23 -9.16
CA PRO A 184 11.91 13.64 -10.02
C PRO A 184 12.53 12.46 -10.77
N PRO A 185 13.02 12.65 -12.01
CA PRO A 185 13.59 11.56 -12.79
C PRO A 185 14.91 11.02 -12.22
N SER A 186 15.64 11.83 -11.43
CA SER A 186 16.87 11.41 -10.75
C SER A 186 17.15 12.29 -9.51
N LEU A 187 18.08 11.83 -8.67
CA LEU A 187 18.54 12.58 -7.50
C LEU A 187 19.25 13.88 -7.90
N GLU A 188 20.01 13.86 -8.99
CA GLU A 188 20.70 15.05 -9.55
C GLU A 188 19.66 16.09 -9.95
N PHE A 189 18.65 15.69 -10.71
CA PHE A 189 17.54 16.56 -11.10
C PHE A 189 16.83 17.18 -9.88
N ALA A 190 16.55 16.37 -8.85
CA ALA A 190 15.92 16.85 -7.62
C ALA A 190 16.78 17.93 -6.94
N LYS A 191 18.10 17.75 -6.84
CA LYS A 191 19.04 18.72 -6.27
C LYS A 191 19.13 20.00 -7.09
N GLU A 192 19.29 19.89 -8.39
CA GLU A 192 19.41 21.04 -9.31
C GLU A 192 18.14 21.91 -9.31
N ASN A 193 16.97 21.30 -9.08
CA ASN A 193 15.70 22.02 -9.00
C ASN A 193 15.32 22.44 -7.57
N GLY A 194 16.26 22.39 -6.64
CA GLY A 194 16.10 22.95 -5.30
C GLY A 194 15.13 22.18 -4.40
N SER A 195 14.87 20.91 -4.67
CA SER A 195 14.10 20.08 -3.76
C SER A 195 14.88 19.93 -2.45
N THR A 196 14.23 20.19 -1.33
CA THR A 196 14.81 20.03 0.02
C THR A 196 14.04 19.03 0.87
N GLU A 197 12.94 18.52 0.33
CA GLU A 197 12.05 17.60 1.05
C GLU A 197 12.64 16.20 1.15
N ARG A 198 12.77 15.70 2.39
CA ARG A 198 13.33 14.37 2.68
C ARG A 198 12.59 13.28 1.92
N ASP A 199 11.27 13.22 2.05
CA ASP A 199 10.49 12.15 1.45
C ASP A 199 10.62 12.12 -0.07
N VAL A 200 10.75 13.30 -0.73
CA VAL A 200 10.96 13.37 -2.18
C VAL A 200 12.33 12.82 -2.57
N PHE A 201 13.38 13.15 -1.81
CA PHE A 201 14.73 12.62 -2.07
C PHE A 201 14.79 11.11 -1.86
N GLU A 202 14.31 10.63 -0.72
CA GLU A 202 14.35 9.22 -0.37
C GLU A 202 13.44 8.39 -1.29
N ALA A 203 12.28 8.95 -1.72
CA ALA A 203 11.44 8.36 -2.74
C ALA A 203 12.16 8.24 -4.08
N THR A 204 12.81 9.32 -4.51
CA THR A 204 13.55 9.32 -5.76
C THR A 204 14.71 8.32 -5.70
N ASP A 205 15.42 8.24 -4.57
CA ASP A 205 16.47 7.25 -4.36
C ASP A 205 15.90 5.82 -4.45
N TYR A 206 14.79 5.53 -3.77
CA TYR A 206 14.18 4.21 -3.81
C TYR A 206 13.67 3.85 -5.21
N TYR A 207 12.87 4.69 -5.84
CA TYR A 207 12.14 4.34 -7.07
C TYR A 207 12.92 4.56 -8.37
N LYS A 208 13.94 5.43 -8.38
CA LYS A 208 14.67 5.82 -9.61
C LYS A 208 16.14 5.35 -9.63
N THR A 209 16.55 4.53 -8.65
CA THR A 209 17.88 3.92 -8.59
C THR A 209 17.79 2.38 -8.45
N PRO A 210 18.89 1.63 -8.60
CA PRO A 210 18.90 0.18 -8.40
C PRO A 210 18.45 -0.30 -7.02
N ARG A 211 18.25 0.62 -6.06
CA ARG A 211 17.76 0.31 -4.72
C ARG A 211 16.39 -0.38 -4.75
N GLY A 212 15.44 0.13 -5.52
CA GLY A 212 14.10 -0.44 -5.61
C GLY A 212 13.42 -0.22 -6.96
N GLN A 213 14.15 0.27 -7.96
CA GLN A 213 13.59 0.52 -9.30
C GLN A 213 13.10 -0.77 -9.94
N THR A 214 11.87 -0.77 -10.44
CA THR A 214 11.29 -1.84 -11.26
C THR A 214 10.40 -1.25 -12.33
N GLU A 215 10.18 -1.99 -13.42
CA GLU A 215 9.30 -1.56 -14.50
C GLU A 215 7.85 -1.35 -14.03
N GLY A 216 7.34 -2.24 -13.17
CA GLY A 216 5.99 -2.18 -12.62
C GLY A 216 5.76 -1.03 -11.64
N GLY A 217 6.82 -0.58 -10.93
CA GLY A 217 6.78 0.50 -9.94
C GLY A 217 7.17 1.86 -10.53
N ALA A 218 6.52 2.26 -11.62
CA ALA A 218 6.90 3.43 -12.43
C ALA A 218 6.63 4.79 -11.77
N THR A 219 5.95 4.85 -10.63
CA THR A 219 5.59 6.11 -9.94
C THR A 219 4.86 7.10 -10.84
N ARG A 220 3.91 6.60 -11.63
CA ARG A 220 3.09 7.37 -12.58
C ARG A 220 1.65 7.43 -12.16
N MET A 221 0.95 8.47 -12.59
CA MET A 221 -0.47 8.62 -12.34
C MET A 221 -1.17 9.32 -13.51
N LEU A 222 -2.34 8.81 -13.89
CA LEU A 222 -3.24 9.46 -14.84
C LEU A 222 -3.90 10.67 -14.18
N PHE A 223 -3.53 11.88 -14.65
CA PHE A 223 -3.87 13.15 -14.01
C PHE A 223 -5.38 13.39 -13.90
N SER A 224 -6.12 13.23 -14.99
CA SER A 224 -7.57 13.51 -15.05
C SER A 224 -8.42 12.61 -14.14
N HIS A 225 -7.89 11.45 -13.70
CA HIS A 225 -8.61 10.49 -12.87
C HIS A 225 -8.28 10.61 -11.37
N ALA A 226 -7.31 11.46 -10.98
CA ALA A 226 -6.91 11.64 -9.59
C ALA A 226 -7.92 12.44 -8.74
N GLN A 227 -8.99 12.95 -9.33
CA GLN A 227 -10.10 13.64 -8.61
C GLN A 227 -10.70 12.75 -7.50
N LYS A 228 -10.79 11.44 -7.72
CA LYS A 228 -11.30 10.49 -6.72
C LYS A 228 -10.37 10.40 -5.51
N THR A 229 -9.06 10.49 -5.76
CA THR A 229 -8.05 10.48 -4.71
C THR A 229 -8.15 11.74 -3.85
N LEU A 230 -8.34 12.93 -4.46
CA LEU A 230 -8.47 14.18 -3.71
C LEU A 230 -9.68 14.18 -2.75
N SER A 231 -10.77 13.56 -3.12
CA SER A 231 -12.01 13.53 -2.31
C SER A 231 -12.03 12.42 -1.26
N TRP A 232 -11.04 11.51 -1.26
CA TRP A 232 -11.03 10.35 -0.40
C TRP A 232 -10.37 10.63 0.96
N ASP A 233 -10.84 9.91 1.99
CA ASP A 233 -10.22 9.85 3.31
C ASP A 233 -10.12 8.38 3.75
N ALA A 234 -8.88 7.90 3.88
CA ALA A 234 -8.57 6.54 4.25
C ALA A 234 -9.14 6.11 5.61
N PHE A 235 -9.31 7.08 6.50
CA PHE A 235 -9.62 6.83 7.90
C PHE A 235 -11.04 7.26 8.29
N ALA A 236 -11.87 7.62 7.30
CA ALA A 236 -13.28 7.89 7.54
C ALA A 236 -13.96 6.70 8.25
N PHE A 237 -14.69 6.97 9.32
CA PHE A 237 -15.40 5.97 10.14
C PHE A 237 -14.51 4.98 10.93
N THR A 238 -13.23 5.23 11.05
CA THR A 238 -12.29 4.40 11.83
C THR A 238 -12.78 4.18 13.26
N GLU A 239 -13.36 5.19 13.90
CA GLU A 239 -13.85 5.15 15.27
C GLU A 239 -14.96 4.12 15.51
N THR A 240 -15.71 3.79 14.47
CA THR A 240 -16.87 2.91 14.57
C THR A 240 -16.70 1.59 13.85
N LEU A 241 -16.00 1.56 12.70
CA LEU A 241 -15.93 0.41 11.84
C LEU A 241 -14.65 -0.40 11.97
N LEU A 242 -13.53 0.19 12.45
CA LEU A 242 -12.29 -0.55 12.67
C LEU A 242 -12.33 -1.30 13.99
N THR A 243 -12.90 -2.49 13.97
CA THR A 243 -13.04 -3.36 15.15
C THR A 243 -11.95 -4.41 15.28
N GLN A 244 -11.20 -4.65 14.21
CA GLN A 244 -10.08 -5.60 14.19
C GLN A 244 -8.87 -5.03 14.93
N PRO A 245 -8.00 -5.91 15.46
CA PRO A 245 -6.66 -5.52 15.89
C PRO A 245 -5.92 -4.75 14.80
N VAL A 246 -5.34 -3.61 15.17
CA VAL A 246 -4.59 -2.75 14.26
C VAL A 246 -3.27 -2.29 14.87
N MET A 247 -2.20 -2.37 14.09
CA MET A 247 -0.91 -1.80 14.43
C MET A 247 -0.47 -0.82 13.37
N THR A 248 0.04 0.33 13.77
CA THR A 248 0.77 1.26 12.90
C THR A 248 2.22 1.35 13.34
N VAL A 249 3.14 1.27 12.38
CA VAL A 249 4.58 1.45 12.59
C VAL A 249 5.02 2.69 11.83
N ILE A 250 5.62 3.65 12.53
CA ILE A 250 6.06 4.92 11.96
C ILE A 250 7.50 5.22 12.35
N GLY A 251 8.17 6.03 11.56
CA GLY A 251 9.52 6.53 11.86
C GLY A 251 9.50 8.00 12.26
N GLN A 252 10.35 8.39 13.21
CA GLN A 252 10.38 9.76 13.77
C GLN A 252 11.08 10.80 12.88
N LYS A 253 11.79 10.40 11.82
CA LYS A 253 12.30 11.36 10.84
C LYS A 253 11.15 11.82 9.95
N VAL A 254 10.38 12.78 10.43
CA VAL A 254 9.17 13.29 9.77
C VAL A 254 9.48 13.88 8.41
N GLY A 255 8.72 13.51 7.40
CA GLY A 255 8.75 14.06 6.04
C GLY A 255 7.37 14.57 5.58
N ALA A 256 7.33 15.17 4.39
CA ALA A 256 6.13 15.83 3.86
C ALA A 256 5.00 14.87 3.48
N PHE A 257 5.29 13.58 3.24
CA PHE A 257 4.23 12.61 2.91
C PHE A 257 3.32 12.31 4.10
N GLY A 258 3.76 12.64 5.32
CA GLY A 258 2.90 12.72 6.48
C GLY A 258 2.57 11.39 7.15
N ALA A 259 3.32 10.33 6.87
CA ALA A 259 3.11 9.01 7.47
C ALA A 259 3.16 9.02 9.01
N TYR A 260 4.01 9.87 9.59
CA TYR A 260 4.08 10.05 11.05
C TYR A 260 2.73 10.51 11.61
N ARG A 261 2.16 11.57 11.05
CA ARG A 261 0.84 12.09 11.44
C ARG A 261 -0.27 11.06 11.20
N ASP A 262 -0.25 10.43 10.05
CA ASP A 262 -1.30 9.50 9.64
C ASP A 262 -1.31 8.23 10.52
N GLY A 263 -0.14 7.72 10.90
CA GLY A 263 -0.04 6.59 11.84
C GLY A 263 -0.54 6.93 13.24
N GLN A 264 -0.23 8.13 13.73
CA GLN A 264 -0.76 8.68 15.01
C GLN A 264 -2.29 8.84 14.92
N GLU A 265 -2.81 9.34 13.80
CA GLU A 265 -4.24 9.53 13.58
C GLU A 265 -4.98 8.19 13.64
N VAL A 266 -4.51 7.16 12.95
CA VAL A 266 -5.13 5.82 13.02
C VAL A 266 -5.15 5.32 14.45
N TYR A 267 -4.02 5.37 15.16
CA TYR A 267 -3.94 4.93 16.54
C TYR A 267 -4.93 5.68 17.43
N GLY A 268 -5.00 7.02 17.31
CA GLY A 268 -5.91 7.85 18.08
C GLY A 268 -7.39 7.53 17.82
N ARG A 269 -7.74 7.31 16.55
CA ARG A 269 -9.12 7.11 16.09
C ARG A 269 -9.64 5.67 16.21
N ALA A 270 -8.78 4.66 16.21
CA ALA A 270 -9.18 3.25 16.23
C ALA A 270 -9.72 2.79 17.61
N VAL A 271 -10.65 3.55 18.18
CA VAL A 271 -11.19 3.31 19.53
C VAL A 271 -12.09 2.08 19.62
N ALA A 272 -12.67 1.63 18.51
CA ALA A 272 -13.47 0.41 18.45
C ALA A 272 -12.60 -0.85 18.27
N SER A 273 -11.30 -0.70 17.98
CA SER A 273 -10.39 -1.83 17.82
C SER A 273 -10.18 -2.58 19.15
N LYS A 274 -10.16 -3.90 19.07
CA LYS A 274 -9.92 -4.79 20.22
C LYS A 274 -8.48 -4.71 20.74
N ASP A 275 -7.53 -4.35 19.88
CA ASP A 275 -6.10 -4.17 20.22
C ASP A 275 -5.51 -3.18 19.21
N ARG A 276 -5.25 -1.95 19.66
CA ARG A 276 -4.60 -0.94 18.83
C ARG A 276 -3.20 -0.63 19.34
N GLN A 277 -2.24 -0.65 18.44
CA GLN A 277 -0.85 -0.41 18.79
C GLN A 277 -0.21 0.62 17.86
N LEU A 278 0.62 1.48 18.42
CA LEU A 278 1.49 2.39 17.71
C LEU A 278 2.94 2.05 18.04
N VAL A 279 3.72 1.79 17.03
CA VAL A 279 5.17 1.59 17.12
C VAL A 279 5.84 2.81 16.51
N ASP A 280 6.51 3.59 17.34
CA ASP A 280 7.19 4.82 16.95
C ASP A 280 8.71 4.58 17.01
N LEU A 281 9.34 4.44 15.84
CA LEU A 281 10.74 4.05 15.72
C LEU A 281 11.64 5.28 15.63
N GLU A 282 12.44 5.49 16.69
CA GLU A 282 13.39 6.59 16.74
C GLU A 282 14.45 6.50 15.63
N ASN A 283 14.78 7.66 15.08
CA ASN A 283 15.87 7.84 14.08
C ASN A 283 15.66 7.12 12.73
N TRP A 284 14.42 6.70 12.40
CA TRP A 284 14.09 6.12 11.11
C TRP A 284 13.15 7.01 10.31
N SER A 285 13.31 7.01 8.98
CA SER A 285 12.47 7.75 8.03
C SER A 285 11.40 6.85 7.42
N HIS A 286 10.52 7.48 6.64
CA HIS A 286 9.51 6.80 5.85
C HIS A 286 10.11 5.74 4.92
N TYR A 287 11.15 6.09 4.15
CA TYR A 287 11.75 5.20 3.14
C TYR A 287 12.83 4.27 3.70
N GLU A 288 13.41 4.56 4.85
CA GLU A 288 14.24 3.58 5.56
C GLU A 288 13.39 2.40 6.05
N LEU A 289 12.10 2.61 6.36
CA LEU A 289 11.15 1.55 6.66
C LEU A 289 10.71 0.72 5.42
N TYR A 290 11.13 1.09 4.21
CA TYR A 290 10.84 0.26 3.03
C TYR A 290 11.77 -0.93 2.90
N ASP A 291 13.07 -0.75 3.18
CA ASP A 291 14.08 -1.76 2.86
C ASP A 291 15.35 -1.73 3.70
N HIS A 292 15.53 -0.72 4.58
CA HIS A 292 16.74 -0.69 5.41
C HIS A 292 16.70 -1.84 6.43
N PRO A 293 17.68 -2.79 6.41
CA PRO A 293 17.59 -4.05 7.16
C PRO A 293 17.32 -3.86 8.65
N GLN A 294 17.96 -2.86 9.27
CA GLN A 294 17.79 -2.59 10.69
C GLN A 294 16.40 -1.99 11.00
N ALA A 295 15.93 -1.03 10.19
CA ALA A 295 14.62 -0.42 10.38
C ALA A 295 13.50 -1.45 10.23
N VAL A 296 13.58 -2.26 9.16
CA VAL A 296 12.66 -3.37 8.91
C VAL A 296 12.73 -4.42 10.02
N GLY A 297 13.94 -4.78 10.47
CA GLY A 297 14.14 -5.72 11.59
C GLY A 297 13.43 -5.23 12.86
N MET A 298 13.65 -3.96 13.26
CA MET A 298 12.98 -3.36 14.42
C MET A 298 11.46 -3.30 14.26
N ALA A 299 10.95 -3.01 13.06
CA ALA A 299 9.52 -3.07 12.78
C ALA A 299 8.99 -4.50 12.97
N MET A 300 9.65 -5.50 12.38
CA MET A 300 9.23 -6.91 12.44
C MET A 300 9.33 -7.50 13.85
N GLU A 301 10.25 -7.05 14.71
CA GLU A 301 10.29 -7.42 16.14
C GLU A 301 8.99 -7.06 16.89
N LYS A 302 8.25 -6.05 16.44
CA LYS A 302 6.96 -5.64 17.00
C LYS A 302 5.78 -6.26 16.25
N VAL A 303 5.88 -6.33 14.94
CA VAL A 303 4.82 -6.87 14.05
C VAL A 303 4.63 -8.37 14.28
N SER A 304 5.73 -9.14 14.41
CA SER A 304 5.65 -10.60 14.54
C SER A 304 4.82 -11.04 15.77
N PRO A 305 5.09 -10.61 17.01
CA PRO A 305 4.29 -11.03 18.16
C PRO A 305 2.85 -10.51 18.11
N PHE A 306 2.60 -9.35 17.47
CA PHE A 306 1.25 -8.85 17.26
C PHE A 306 0.46 -9.77 16.32
N LEU A 307 1.02 -10.12 15.17
CA LEU A 307 0.37 -11.02 14.22
C LEU A 307 0.20 -12.43 14.79
N ASP A 308 1.19 -12.96 15.49
CA ASP A 308 1.11 -14.28 16.13
C ASP A 308 -0.02 -14.36 17.16
N LYS A 309 -0.21 -13.30 17.95
CA LYS A 309 -1.31 -13.20 18.92
C LYS A 309 -2.70 -13.28 18.27
N HIS A 310 -2.86 -12.78 17.06
CA HIS A 310 -4.17 -12.63 16.43
C HIS A 310 -4.44 -13.60 15.29
N LEU A 311 -3.38 -14.25 14.74
CA LEU A 311 -3.50 -15.13 13.56
C LEU A 311 -2.94 -16.54 13.79
N LYS A 312 -2.24 -16.81 14.89
CA LYS A 312 -1.75 -18.16 15.24
C LYS A 312 -2.37 -18.64 16.54
#